data_70b3262a40eac76ebe140a36602c452d
#
_entry.id   70b3262a40eac76ebe140a36602c452d
#
_cell.length_a   1.000
_cell.length_b   1.000
_cell.length_c   1.000
_cell.angle_alpha   90.00
_cell.angle_beta   90.00
_cell.angle_gamma   90.00
#
_symmetry.space_group_name_H-M   'P 1'
#
loop_
_entity.id
_entity.type
_entity.pdbx_description
1 polymer ?
#
loop_
_entity_poly.entity_id
_entity_poly.type
_entity_poly.pdbx_seq_one_letter_code
_entity_poly.pdbx_strand_id
1 'polypeptide(L)'
;LNYTDKYHGVAFHYFSQPIQLFTNDLIGKINNVNNEYAHYIARHLAVFISFNIGGIFFYLLSVKLTDSKNFALITTAIFLLYPYLFGHAQINGKDIPFLTMWLICTYYLFKIIDNFYKDKKIVVIDLVLISFFTAFLISTRITGILILLEYLIALIVLINLKNINSLKFFLENS
;
A
#
# COMPACT_ATOMS: atom_id res chain seq x y z
N LEU A 1 -4.14 21.76 -17.73
CA LEU A 1 -4.71 20.51 -17.19
C LEU A 1 -5.80 20.04 -18.14
N ASN A 2 -5.56 18.92 -18.85
CA ASN A 2 -6.56 18.33 -19.74
C ASN A 2 -7.81 17.95 -18.93
N TYR A 3 -9.01 18.13 -19.53
CA TYR A 3 -10.31 17.91 -18.91
C TYR A 3 -10.49 16.51 -18.28
N THR A 4 -9.78 15.52 -18.79
CA THR A 4 -9.76 14.14 -18.28
C THR A 4 -9.06 13.96 -16.93
N ASP A 5 -8.18 14.86 -16.52
CA ASP A 5 -7.44 14.76 -15.25
C ASP A 5 -8.22 15.36 -14.05
N LYS A 6 -9.33 16.07 -14.30
CA LYS A 6 -10.17 16.70 -13.26
C LYS A 6 -10.81 15.71 -12.26
N TYR A 7 -11.00 14.46 -12.67
CA TYR A 7 -11.68 13.42 -11.87
C TYR A 7 -10.72 12.42 -11.21
N HIS A 8 -9.42 12.67 -11.33
CA HIS A 8 -8.41 11.79 -10.73
C HIS A 8 -7.90 12.40 -9.43
N GLY A 9 -7.86 11.57 -8.40
CA GLY A 9 -7.39 11.99 -7.10
C GLY A 9 -5.98 12.60 -7.14
N VAL A 10 -5.83 13.72 -6.48
CA VAL A 10 -4.59 14.53 -6.51
C VAL A 10 -3.47 13.98 -5.63
N ALA A 11 -3.76 13.00 -4.76
CA ALA A 11 -2.82 12.53 -3.76
C ALA A 11 -1.50 12.01 -4.36
N PHE A 12 -1.57 11.21 -5.42
CA PHE A 12 -0.35 10.71 -6.07
C PHE A 12 0.48 11.84 -6.69
N HIS A 13 -0.16 12.89 -7.20
CA HIS A 13 0.56 14.04 -7.73
C HIS A 13 1.44 14.69 -6.67
N TYR A 14 0.90 14.95 -5.48
CA TYR A 14 1.67 15.50 -4.36
C TYR A 14 2.76 14.58 -3.86
N PHE A 15 2.50 13.27 -3.79
CA PHE A 15 3.51 12.27 -3.40
C PHE A 15 4.64 12.18 -4.42
N SER A 16 4.33 12.20 -5.71
CA SER A 16 5.32 12.07 -6.78
C SER A 16 6.10 13.35 -7.07
N GLN A 17 5.57 14.51 -6.68
CA GLN A 17 6.16 15.81 -6.99
C GLN A 17 7.61 15.96 -6.50
N PRO A 18 7.97 15.62 -5.25
CA PRO A 18 9.37 15.71 -4.79
C PRO A 18 10.30 14.81 -5.63
N ILE A 19 9.84 13.61 -5.97
CA ILE A 19 10.60 12.65 -6.80
C ILE A 19 10.79 13.23 -8.21
N GLN A 20 9.74 13.82 -8.77
CA GLN A 20 9.78 14.43 -10.10
C GLN A 20 10.72 15.64 -10.14
N LEU A 21 10.67 16.50 -9.14
CA LEU A 21 11.55 17.69 -9.07
C LEU A 21 13.03 17.27 -8.98
N PHE A 22 13.34 16.32 -8.09
CA PHE A 22 14.71 15.81 -7.95
C PHE A 22 15.20 15.15 -9.23
N THR A 23 14.37 14.32 -9.85
CA THR A 23 14.73 13.59 -11.08
C THR A 23 14.87 14.54 -12.28
N ASN A 24 13.99 15.54 -12.40
CA ASN A 24 14.09 16.54 -13.44
C ASN A 24 15.41 17.34 -13.38
N ASP A 25 15.81 17.75 -12.16
CA ASP A 25 17.07 18.46 -11.96
C ASP A 25 18.27 17.58 -12.34
N LEU A 26 18.20 16.29 -11.97
CA LEU A 26 19.27 15.33 -12.30
C LEU A 26 19.37 15.04 -13.82
N ILE A 27 18.23 14.78 -14.48
CA ILE A 27 18.17 14.49 -15.93
C ILE A 27 18.57 15.73 -16.74
N GLY A 28 18.09 16.89 -16.35
CA GLY A 28 18.42 18.16 -17.01
C GLY A 28 19.93 18.46 -16.96
N LYS A 29 20.59 18.13 -15.84
CA LYS A 29 22.06 18.29 -15.70
C LYS A 29 22.87 17.29 -16.53
N ILE A 30 22.35 16.07 -16.72
CA ILE A 30 23.09 14.99 -17.40
C ILE A 30 22.98 15.11 -18.94
N ASN A 31 21.83 15.45 -19.49
CA ASN A 31 21.53 15.20 -20.90
C ASN A 31 21.19 16.41 -21.77
N ASN A 32 21.15 17.65 -21.28
CA ASN A 32 20.59 18.80 -22.05
C ASN A 32 19.22 18.52 -22.70
N VAL A 33 18.42 17.67 -22.07
CA VAL A 33 17.14 17.19 -22.60
C VAL A 33 16.05 18.24 -22.39
N ASN A 34 15.11 18.37 -23.36
CA ASN A 34 13.93 19.21 -23.22
C ASN A 34 13.18 18.93 -21.91
N ASN A 35 12.79 19.99 -21.19
CA ASN A 35 12.12 19.91 -19.89
C ASN A 35 10.87 19.01 -19.89
N GLU A 36 10.12 18.93 -20.99
CA GLU A 36 8.94 18.09 -21.11
C GLU A 36 9.26 16.59 -21.06
N TYR A 37 10.33 16.18 -21.73
CA TYR A 37 10.77 14.78 -21.74
C TYR A 37 11.32 14.33 -20.37
N ALA A 38 12.08 15.20 -19.71
CA ALA A 38 12.55 14.96 -18.35
C ALA A 38 11.39 14.79 -17.37
N HIS A 39 10.35 15.61 -17.51
CA HIS A 39 9.14 15.54 -16.70
C HIS A 39 8.38 14.21 -16.89
N TYR A 40 8.31 13.74 -18.13
CA TYR A 40 7.69 12.46 -18.45
C TYR A 40 8.43 11.30 -17.78
N ILE A 41 9.74 11.20 -17.95
CA ILE A 41 10.57 10.15 -17.33
C ILE A 41 10.46 10.19 -15.80
N ALA A 42 10.53 11.39 -15.21
CA ALA A 42 10.45 11.56 -13.78
C ALA A 42 9.10 11.05 -13.20
N ARG A 43 7.99 11.26 -13.92
CA ARG A 43 6.68 10.75 -13.54
C ARG A 43 6.63 9.21 -13.59
N HIS A 44 7.20 8.60 -14.64
CA HIS A 44 7.27 7.13 -14.74
C HIS A 44 8.14 6.53 -13.64
N LEU A 45 9.28 7.15 -13.32
CA LEU A 45 10.12 6.74 -12.22
C LEU A 45 9.38 6.79 -10.88
N ALA A 46 8.58 7.83 -10.62
CA ALA A 46 7.79 7.91 -9.40
C ALA A 46 6.76 6.77 -9.29
N VAL A 47 6.12 6.37 -10.40
CA VAL A 47 5.22 5.22 -10.43
C VAL A 47 5.98 3.93 -10.13
N PHE A 48 7.15 3.75 -10.74
CA PHE A 48 7.99 2.57 -10.52
C PHE A 48 8.49 2.47 -9.08
N ILE A 49 8.90 3.58 -8.47
CA ILE A 49 9.27 3.64 -7.06
C ILE A 49 8.08 3.25 -6.18
N SER A 50 6.88 3.78 -6.46
CA SER A 50 5.66 3.40 -5.76
C SER A 50 5.42 1.89 -5.82
N PHE A 51 5.57 1.27 -6.98
CA PHE A 51 5.42 -0.17 -7.15
C PHE A 51 6.40 -0.97 -6.28
N ASN A 52 7.67 -0.55 -6.24
CA ASN A 52 8.66 -1.21 -5.40
C ASN A 52 8.34 -1.07 -3.89
N ILE A 53 7.83 0.09 -3.47
CA ILE A 53 7.30 0.27 -2.10
C ILE A 53 6.17 -0.72 -1.85
N GLY A 54 5.23 -0.88 -2.79
CA GLY A 54 4.17 -1.90 -2.73
C GLY A 54 4.73 -3.30 -2.57
N GLY A 55 5.79 -3.64 -3.29
CA GLY A 55 6.50 -4.92 -3.15
C GLY A 55 7.07 -5.16 -1.76
N ILE A 56 7.64 -4.12 -1.12
CA ILE A 56 8.12 -4.21 0.26
C ILE A 56 6.97 -4.53 1.22
N PHE A 57 5.84 -3.84 1.11
CA PHE A 57 4.69 -4.10 1.98
C PHE A 57 4.02 -5.43 1.68
N PHE A 58 4.02 -5.87 0.42
CA PHE A 58 3.58 -7.22 0.04
C PHE A 58 4.46 -8.30 0.68
N TYR A 59 5.78 -8.11 0.71
CA TYR A 59 6.71 -9.00 1.41
C TYR A 59 6.41 -9.05 2.92
N LEU A 60 6.30 -7.88 3.56
CA LEU A 60 6.03 -7.79 4.99
C LEU A 60 4.69 -8.45 5.36
N LEU A 61 3.66 -8.24 4.54
CA LEU A 61 2.35 -8.87 4.69
C LEU A 61 2.45 -10.39 4.51
N SER A 62 3.14 -10.86 3.49
CA SER A 62 3.34 -12.28 3.22
C SER A 62 4.09 -12.98 4.35
N VAL A 63 5.15 -12.38 4.91
CA VAL A 63 5.83 -12.91 6.10
C VAL A 63 4.87 -13.02 7.27
N LYS A 64 4.02 -12.02 7.48
CA LYS A 64 3.10 -11.97 8.60
C LYS A 64 1.98 -13.02 8.50
N LEU A 65 1.57 -13.35 7.28
CA LEU A 65 0.51 -14.33 7.02
C LEU A 65 1.01 -15.78 7.02
N THR A 66 2.26 -16.01 6.65
CA THR A 66 2.78 -17.38 6.42
C THR A 66 3.87 -17.80 7.40
N ASP A 67 4.37 -16.88 8.22
CA ASP A 67 5.53 -17.05 9.12
C ASP A 67 6.79 -17.60 8.41
N SER A 68 6.82 -17.54 7.06
CA SER A 68 7.91 -18.06 6.22
C SER A 68 8.54 -16.96 5.36
N LYS A 69 9.78 -16.58 5.69
CA LYS A 69 10.54 -15.58 4.92
C LYS A 69 10.83 -16.05 3.49
N ASN A 70 11.13 -17.34 3.31
CA ASN A 70 11.44 -17.89 1.99
C ASN A 70 10.22 -17.88 1.07
N PHE A 71 9.06 -18.28 1.60
CA PHE A 71 7.80 -18.21 0.87
C PHE A 71 7.46 -16.76 0.50
N ALA A 72 7.60 -15.83 1.45
CA ALA A 72 7.36 -14.40 1.21
C ALA A 72 8.29 -13.83 0.13
N LEU A 73 9.57 -14.22 0.10
CA LEU A 73 10.49 -13.80 -0.96
C LEU A 73 10.05 -14.30 -2.33
N ILE A 74 9.69 -15.58 -2.45
CA ILE A 74 9.25 -16.17 -3.72
C ILE A 74 7.97 -15.48 -4.21
N THR A 75 6.97 -15.33 -3.35
CA THR A 75 5.70 -14.69 -3.72
C THR A 75 5.88 -13.22 -4.09
N THR A 76 6.78 -12.51 -3.39
CA THR A 76 7.10 -11.12 -3.72
C THR A 76 7.85 -11.02 -5.06
N ALA A 77 8.76 -11.94 -5.34
CA ALA A 77 9.44 -11.99 -6.64
C ALA A 77 8.42 -12.21 -7.77
N ILE A 78 7.47 -13.16 -7.58
CA ILE A 78 6.39 -13.38 -8.53
C ILE A 78 5.54 -12.13 -8.71
N PHE A 79 5.16 -11.45 -7.61
CA PHE A 79 4.37 -10.21 -7.65
C PHE A 79 5.09 -9.10 -8.44
N LEU A 80 6.37 -8.87 -8.16
CA LEU A 80 7.15 -7.81 -8.81
C LEU A 80 7.46 -8.13 -10.29
N LEU A 81 7.65 -9.40 -10.63
CA LEU A 81 7.96 -9.84 -11.99
C LEU A 81 6.73 -10.22 -12.80
N TYR A 82 5.52 -10.15 -12.22
CA TYR A 82 4.29 -10.46 -12.96
C TYR A 82 4.14 -9.50 -14.14
N PRO A 83 4.13 -9.98 -15.40
CA PRO A 83 4.29 -9.14 -16.59
C PRO A 83 3.27 -8.01 -16.68
N TYR A 84 2.02 -8.26 -16.30
CA TYR A 84 0.97 -7.24 -16.30
C TYR A 84 1.24 -6.12 -15.30
N LEU A 85 1.56 -6.45 -14.05
CA LEU A 85 1.86 -5.47 -13.01
C LEU A 85 3.15 -4.70 -13.32
N PHE A 86 4.18 -5.42 -13.78
CA PHE A 86 5.44 -4.81 -14.16
C PHE A 86 5.28 -3.82 -15.33
N GLY A 87 4.49 -4.17 -16.35
CA GLY A 87 4.16 -3.25 -17.44
C GLY A 87 3.40 -2.01 -16.95
N HIS A 88 2.39 -2.19 -16.11
CA HIS A 88 1.65 -1.07 -15.51
C HIS A 88 2.52 -0.22 -14.58
N ALA A 89 3.50 -0.79 -13.90
CA ALA A 89 4.44 -0.08 -13.04
C ALA A 89 5.29 0.95 -13.80
N GLN A 90 5.42 0.82 -15.11
CA GLN A 90 6.14 1.77 -15.95
C GLN A 90 5.32 3.03 -16.24
N ILE A 91 4.01 2.92 -16.40
CA ILE A 91 3.19 4.00 -17.00
C ILE A 91 1.93 4.38 -16.22
N ASN A 92 1.41 3.48 -15.37
CA ASN A 92 0.09 3.67 -14.75
C ASN A 92 0.19 4.38 -13.40
N GLY A 93 0.17 5.71 -13.44
CA GLY A 93 0.20 6.58 -12.26
C GLY A 93 -1.09 6.59 -11.41
N LYS A 94 -2.06 5.73 -11.71
CA LYS A 94 -3.35 5.65 -11.00
C LYS A 94 -3.49 4.34 -10.25
N ASP A 95 -3.40 3.22 -10.95
CA ASP A 95 -3.68 1.91 -10.37
C ASP A 95 -2.51 1.38 -9.55
N ILE A 96 -1.29 1.68 -9.93
CA ILE A 96 -0.09 1.25 -9.19
C ILE A 96 0.03 1.96 -7.83
N PRO A 97 -0.06 3.30 -7.73
CA PRO A 97 -0.09 3.95 -6.42
C PRO A 97 -1.29 3.51 -5.56
N PHE A 98 -2.45 3.30 -6.18
CA PHE A 98 -3.63 2.79 -5.50
C PHE A 98 -3.38 1.41 -4.89
N LEU A 99 -2.85 0.47 -5.67
CA LEU A 99 -2.45 -0.87 -5.21
C LEU A 99 -1.43 -0.79 -4.06
N THR A 100 -0.43 0.07 -4.20
CA THR A 100 0.60 0.29 -3.16
C THR A 100 -0.01 0.76 -1.85
N MET A 101 -0.88 1.78 -1.90
CA MET A 101 -1.54 2.29 -0.69
C MET A 101 -2.48 1.27 -0.06
N TRP A 102 -3.17 0.46 -0.88
CA TRP A 102 -3.99 -0.64 -0.37
C TRP A 102 -3.15 -1.66 0.39
N LEU A 103 -2.03 -2.10 -0.16
CA LEU A 103 -1.12 -3.03 0.50
C LEU A 103 -0.56 -2.48 1.83
N ILE A 104 -0.24 -1.19 1.88
CA ILE A 104 0.20 -0.51 3.10
C ILE A 104 -0.92 -0.55 4.16
N CYS A 105 -2.14 -0.17 3.79
CA CYS A 105 -3.29 -0.17 4.69
C CYS A 105 -3.57 -1.58 5.23
N THR A 106 -3.61 -2.59 4.36
CA THR A 106 -3.81 -3.99 4.74
C THR A 106 -2.71 -4.49 5.69
N TYR A 107 -1.44 -4.14 5.45
CA TYR A 107 -0.34 -4.48 6.34
C TYR A 107 -0.52 -3.90 7.75
N TYR A 108 -0.85 -2.61 7.86
CA TYR A 108 -1.08 -2.00 9.17
C TYR A 108 -2.33 -2.54 9.86
N LEU A 109 -3.39 -2.83 9.11
CA LEU A 109 -4.58 -3.51 9.62
C LEU A 109 -4.21 -4.84 10.28
N PHE A 110 -3.51 -5.71 9.55
CA PHE A 110 -3.07 -7.01 10.08
C PHE A 110 -2.12 -6.86 11.27
N LYS A 111 -1.26 -5.84 11.29
CA LYS A 111 -0.38 -5.55 12.42
C LYS A 111 -1.16 -5.16 13.67
N ILE A 112 -2.18 -4.32 13.53
CA ILE A 112 -3.05 -3.90 14.63
C ILE A 112 -3.87 -5.07 15.15
N ILE A 113 -4.48 -5.87 14.26
CA ILE A 113 -5.27 -7.05 14.61
C ILE A 113 -4.42 -8.09 15.37
N ASP A 114 -3.23 -8.38 14.87
CA ASP A 114 -2.32 -9.35 15.52
C ASP A 114 -1.90 -8.88 16.92
N ASN A 115 -1.61 -7.59 17.09
CA ASN A 115 -1.31 -7.02 18.39
C ASN A 115 -2.52 -7.12 19.33
N PHE A 116 -3.72 -6.81 18.84
CA PHE A 116 -4.95 -6.88 19.64
C PHE A 116 -5.31 -8.33 20.00
N TYR A 117 -5.15 -9.27 19.07
CA TYR A 117 -5.42 -10.70 19.32
C TYR A 117 -4.47 -11.31 20.34
N LYS A 118 -3.21 -10.88 20.35
CA LYS A 118 -2.17 -11.33 21.29
C LYS A 118 -2.15 -10.53 22.61
N ASP A 119 -3.17 -9.72 22.87
CA ASP A 119 -3.29 -8.84 24.04
C ASP A 119 -2.06 -7.91 24.23
N LYS A 120 -1.39 -7.56 23.14
CA LYS A 120 -0.29 -6.60 23.14
C LYS A 120 -0.84 -5.17 23.04
N LYS A 121 -0.07 -4.21 23.57
CA LYS A 121 -0.42 -2.80 23.42
C LYS A 121 -0.45 -2.41 21.94
N ILE A 122 -1.54 -1.78 21.52
CA ILE A 122 -1.62 -1.16 20.20
C ILE A 122 -0.73 0.08 20.21
N VAL A 123 0.17 0.16 19.24
CA VAL A 123 1.08 1.31 19.12
C VAL A 123 0.33 2.44 18.41
N VAL A 124 0.25 3.61 19.04
CA VAL A 124 -0.49 4.77 18.52
C VAL A 124 -0.01 5.17 17.13
N ILE A 125 1.29 5.05 16.86
CA ILE A 125 1.83 5.34 15.52
C ILE A 125 1.23 4.45 14.42
N ASP A 126 0.89 3.18 14.71
CA ASP A 126 0.27 2.30 13.73
C ASP A 126 -1.16 2.76 13.38
N LEU A 127 -1.89 3.30 14.37
CA LEU A 127 -3.21 3.91 14.13
C LEU A 127 -3.13 5.20 13.31
N VAL A 128 -2.14 6.03 13.59
CA VAL A 128 -1.89 7.26 12.81
C VAL A 128 -1.53 6.89 11.37
N LEU A 129 -0.65 5.92 11.18
CA LEU A 129 -0.21 5.51 9.84
C LEU A 129 -1.34 4.88 9.02
N ILE A 130 -2.15 3.98 9.60
CA ILE A 130 -3.28 3.41 8.86
C ILE A 130 -4.29 4.49 8.47
N SER A 131 -4.58 5.44 9.37
CA SER A 131 -5.50 6.55 9.08
C SER A 131 -4.97 7.45 7.97
N PHE A 132 -3.69 7.81 8.01
CA PHE A 132 -3.04 8.62 7.00
C PHE A 132 -3.07 7.92 5.62
N PHE A 133 -2.64 6.66 5.55
CA PHE A 133 -2.62 5.93 4.28
C PHE A 133 -4.02 5.61 3.76
N THR A 134 -5.03 5.42 4.63
CA THR A 134 -6.43 5.29 4.22
C THR A 134 -6.94 6.57 3.56
N ALA A 135 -6.68 7.73 4.16
CA ALA A 135 -7.04 9.03 3.58
C ALA A 135 -6.34 9.23 2.23
N PHE A 136 -5.07 8.86 2.14
CA PHE A 136 -4.31 8.93 0.90
C PHE A 136 -4.87 7.99 -0.19
N LEU A 137 -5.22 6.74 0.18
CA LEU A 137 -5.84 5.76 -0.71
C LEU A 137 -7.16 6.29 -1.31
N ILE A 138 -8.06 6.81 -0.48
CA ILE A 138 -9.34 7.40 -0.90
C ILE A 138 -9.10 8.63 -1.80
N SER A 139 -8.11 9.45 -1.45
CA SER A 139 -7.73 10.62 -2.25
C SER A 139 -7.07 10.25 -3.59
N THR A 140 -6.48 9.06 -3.72
CA THR A 140 -5.94 8.58 -5.00
C THR A 140 -7.07 8.12 -5.93
N ARG A 141 -8.03 7.38 -5.40
CA ARG A 141 -9.25 6.96 -6.12
C ARG A 141 -10.40 6.84 -5.15
N ILE A 142 -11.57 7.36 -5.51
CA ILE A 142 -12.78 7.27 -4.67
C ILE A 142 -13.16 5.81 -4.33
N THR A 143 -12.85 4.86 -5.20
CA THR A 143 -13.02 3.43 -4.94
C THR A 143 -12.20 2.93 -3.74
N GLY A 144 -11.21 3.69 -3.28
CA GLY A 144 -10.45 3.42 -2.05
C GLY A 144 -11.33 3.36 -0.79
N ILE A 145 -12.54 3.91 -0.83
CA ILE A 145 -13.51 3.78 0.28
C ILE A 145 -13.84 2.31 0.59
N LEU A 146 -13.69 1.40 -0.39
CA LEU A 146 -13.90 -0.04 -0.18
C LEU A 146 -12.95 -0.66 0.84
N ILE A 147 -11.82 -0.02 1.17
CA ILE A 147 -10.93 -0.47 2.25
C ILE A 147 -11.66 -0.51 3.61
N LEU A 148 -12.66 0.35 3.80
CA LEU A 148 -13.47 0.36 5.03
C LEU A 148 -14.28 -0.93 5.20
N LEU A 149 -14.68 -1.57 4.09
CA LEU A 149 -15.32 -2.90 4.13
C LEU A 149 -14.32 -3.96 4.59
N GLU A 150 -13.06 -3.90 4.13
CA GLU A 150 -11.99 -4.77 4.60
C GLU A 150 -11.80 -4.62 6.12
N TYR A 151 -11.78 -3.38 6.63
CA TYR A 151 -11.67 -3.11 8.07
C TYR A 151 -12.85 -3.65 8.85
N LEU A 152 -14.07 -3.48 8.34
CA LEU A 152 -15.28 -4.00 8.97
C LEU A 152 -15.28 -5.53 9.05
N ILE A 153 -14.96 -6.20 7.94
CA ILE A 153 -14.87 -7.66 7.89
C ILE A 153 -13.80 -8.17 8.88
N ALA A 154 -12.63 -7.54 8.87
CA ALA A 154 -11.54 -7.90 9.78
C ALA A 154 -11.95 -7.74 11.25
N LEU A 155 -12.68 -6.69 11.60
CA LEU A 155 -13.21 -6.46 12.95
C LEU A 155 -14.23 -7.55 13.35
N ILE A 156 -15.17 -7.89 12.47
CA ILE A 156 -16.17 -8.95 12.72
C ILE A 156 -15.48 -10.29 12.96
N VAL A 157 -14.49 -10.64 12.13
CA VAL A 157 -13.72 -11.88 12.28
C VAL A 157 -12.98 -11.89 13.61
N LEU A 158 -12.35 -10.78 13.99
CA LEU A 158 -11.62 -10.66 15.24
C LEU A 158 -12.52 -10.85 16.47
N ILE A 159 -13.71 -10.23 16.49
CA ILE A 159 -14.68 -10.38 17.57
C ILE A 159 -15.13 -11.84 17.67
N ASN A 160 -15.46 -12.49 16.58
CA ASN A 160 -15.88 -13.89 16.57
C ASN A 160 -14.77 -14.82 17.08
N LEU A 161 -13.52 -14.61 16.68
CA LEU A 161 -12.39 -15.41 17.16
C LEU A 161 -12.15 -15.25 18.67
N LYS A 162 -12.27 -14.03 19.22
CA LYS A 162 -12.17 -13.80 20.67
C LYS A 162 -13.32 -14.47 21.44
N ASN A 163 -14.54 -14.40 20.95
CA ASN A 163 -15.70 -15.05 21.57
C ASN A 163 -15.56 -16.59 21.59
N ILE A 164 -15.08 -17.19 20.51
CA ILE A 164 -14.83 -18.65 20.45
C ILE A 164 -13.75 -19.06 21.45
N ASN A 165 -12.67 -18.31 21.57
CA ASN A 165 -11.60 -18.62 22.53
C ASN A 165 -12.08 -18.46 23.98
N SER A 166 -12.89 -17.48 24.28
CA SER A 166 -13.54 -17.27 25.58
C SER A 166 -14.46 -18.46 25.95
N LEU A 167 -15.29 -18.91 25.00
CA LEU A 167 -16.17 -20.08 25.19
C LEU A 167 -15.38 -21.38 25.42
N LYS A 168 -14.30 -21.62 24.66
CA LYS A 168 -13.43 -22.77 24.87
C LYS A 168 -12.80 -22.77 26.28
N PHE A 169 -12.28 -21.62 26.71
CA PHE A 169 -11.70 -21.43 28.03
C PHE A 169 -12.72 -21.76 29.14
N PHE A 170 -13.99 -21.35 28.99
CA PHE A 170 -15.06 -21.69 29.92
C PHE A 170 -15.37 -23.19 29.93
N LEU A 171 -15.41 -23.84 28.77
CA LEU A 171 -15.72 -25.28 28.67
C LEU A 171 -14.60 -26.19 29.16
N GLU A 172 -13.34 -25.74 29.08
CA GLU A 172 -12.17 -26.51 29.57
C GLU A 172 -11.95 -26.38 31.10
N ASN A 173 -12.54 -25.34 31.72
CA ASN A 173 -12.39 -25.07 33.16
C ASN A 173 -13.68 -25.34 33.97
N SER A 174 -14.74 -25.86 33.36
CA SER A 174 -15.96 -26.35 34.00
C SER A 174 -16.04 -27.87 34.00
#